data_9e56702b5ebe8b8cb7c3e93b1330198a
#
_entry.id   9e56702b5ebe8b8cb7c3e93b1330198a
#
_cell.length_a   1.000
_cell.length_b   1.000
_cell.length_c   1.000
_cell.angle_alpha   90.00
_cell.angle_beta   90.00
_cell.angle_gamma   90.00
#
_symmetry.space_group_name_H-M   'P 1'
#
loop_
_entity.id
_entity.type
_entity.pdbx_description
1 polymer ?
#
loop_
_entity_poly.entity_id
_entity_poly.type
_entity_poly.pdbx_seq_one_letter_code
_entity_poly.pdbx_strand_id
1 'polypeptide(L)'
;MTRIEREGRRLRMSGHAGAGEPGRDIVCAALSILMYSLVASGAEGRVERGEAELLLPDRDVDVALCGFRLLAESYPEYVSYKEMNDYGK
;
A
#
# COMPACT_ATOMS: atom_id res chain seq x y z
N MET A 1 11.27 -6.47 -1.99
CA MET A 1 10.46 -5.84 -0.94
C MET A 1 9.53 -4.81 -1.55
N THR A 2 8.31 -4.78 -1.09
CA THR A 2 7.35 -3.77 -1.49
C THR A 2 7.38 -2.63 -0.47
N ARG A 3 7.56 -1.43 -0.98
CA ARG A 3 7.58 -0.22 -0.16
C ARG A 3 6.30 0.55 -0.37
N ILE A 4 5.66 0.92 0.73
CA ILE A 4 4.43 1.70 0.69
C ILE A 4 4.69 2.96 1.49
N GLU A 5 4.47 4.10 0.85
CA GLU A 5 4.71 5.39 1.45
C GLU A 5 3.49 6.26 1.29
N ARG A 6 3.10 6.90 2.37
CA ARG A 6 1.99 7.85 2.36
C ARG A 6 2.50 9.22 2.72
N GLU A 7 2.13 10.20 1.93
CA GLU A 7 2.43 11.60 2.21
C GLU A 7 1.17 12.40 1.94
N GLY A 8 0.54 12.89 3.00
CA GLY A 8 -0.74 13.54 2.87
C GLY A 8 -1.76 12.61 2.25
N ARG A 9 -2.33 13.01 1.13
CA ARG A 9 -3.33 12.21 0.41
C ARG A 9 -2.71 11.36 -0.69
N ARG A 10 -1.39 11.41 -0.83
CA ARG A 10 -0.70 10.62 -1.86
C ARG A 10 -0.20 9.31 -1.27
N LEU A 11 -0.52 8.21 -1.92
CA LEU A 11 -0.07 6.90 -1.53
C LEU A 11 0.70 6.28 -2.68
N ARG A 12 1.91 5.80 -2.40
CA ARG A 12 2.77 5.21 -3.42
C ARG A 12 3.18 3.82 -2.98
N MET A 13 3.19 2.92 -3.94
CA MET A 13 3.67 1.57 -3.72
C MET A 13 4.68 1.26 -4.81
N SER A 14 5.81 0.69 -4.43
CA SER A 14 6.83 0.31 -5.39
C SER A 14 7.51 -0.98 -4.95
N GLY A 15 8.02 -1.72 -5.93
CA GLY A 15 8.72 -2.96 -5.70
C GLY A 15 7.80 -4.15 -5.70
N HIS A 16 8.40 -5.31 -5.62
CA HIS A 16 7.69 -6.57 -5.59
C HIS A 16 7.95 -7.27 -4.27
N ALA A 17 6.93 -7.93 -3.75
CA ALA A 17 7.12 -8.77 -2.58
C ALA A 17 7.99 -9.97 -2.92
N GLY A 18 8.24 -10.18 -4.20
CA GLY A 18 9.05 -11.25 -4.69
C GLY A 18 8.18 -12.38 -5.22
N ALA A 19 8.56 -12.90 -6.36
CA ALA A 19 7.79 -13.94 -7.00
C ALA A 19 8.32 -15.31 -6.61
N GLY A 20 7.43 -16.28 -6.57
CA GLY A 20 7.81 -17.68 -6.53
C GLY A 20 8.00 -18.29 -5.18
N GLU A 21 7.96 -17.51 -4.11
CA GLU A 21 8.15 -18.06 -2.77
C GLU A 21 6.81 -18.29 -2.09
N PRO A 22 6.65 -19.41 -1.38
CA PRO A 22 5.43 -19.61 -0.61
C PRO A 22 5.26 -18.48 0.41
N GLY A 23 4.05 -17.98 0.54
CA GLY A 23 3.75 -16.90 1.45
C GLY A 23 3.80 -15.54 0.82
N ARG A 24 4.56 -15.38 -0.25
CA ARG A 24 4.60 -14.11 -0.96
C ARG A 24 3.34 -13.87 -1.75
N ASP A 25 2.73 -14.95 -2.26
CA ASP A 25 1.46 -14.82 -2.97
C ASP A 25 0.38 -14.27 -2.06
N ILE A 26 0.41 -14.67 -0.79
CA ILE A 26 -0.55 -14.15 0.18
C ILE A 26 -0.34 -12.65 0.39
N VAL A 27 0.92 -12.23 0.52
CA VAL A 27 1.24 -10.82 0.69
C VAL A 27 0.82 -10.02 -0.54
N CYS A 28 1.14 -10.52 -1.73
CA CYS A 28 0.77 -9.83 -2.96
C CYS A 28 -0.73 -9.72 -3.12
N ALA A 29 -1.46 -10.78 -2.79
CA ALA A 29 -2.91 -10.75 -2.86
C ALA A 29 -3.49 -9.74 -1.87
N ALA A 30 -2.94 -9.70 -0.66
CA ALA A 30 -3.41 -8.76 0.34
C ALA A 30 -3.15 -7.32 -0.08
N LEU A 31 -1.95 -7.04 -0.61
CA LEU A 31 -1.62 -5.71 -1.11
C LEU A 31 -2.55 -5.31 -2.24
N SER A 32 -2.82 -6.23 -3.15
CA SER A 32 -3.69 -5.95 -4.29
C SER A 32 -5.10 -5.61 -3.83
N ILE A 33 -5.66 -6.39 -2.91
CA ILE A 33 -7.03 -6.13 -2.47
C ILE A 33 -7.11 -4.78 -1.74
N LEU A 34 -6.09 -4.42 -0.97
CA LEU A 34 -6.09 -3.13 -0.29
C LEU A 34 -6.02 -1.99 -1.30
N MET A 35 -5.16 -2.11 -2.31
CA MET A 35 -5.06 -1.08 -3.34
C MET A 35 -6.35 -0.93 -4.12
N TYR A 36 -6.94 -2.04 -4.55
CA TYR A 36 -8.18 -1.98 -5.31
C TYR A 36 -9.35 -1.53 -4.45
N SER A 37 -9.31 -1.83 -3.15
CA SER A 37 -10.32 -1.31 -2.24
C SER A 37 -10.26 0.21 -2.16
N LEU A 38 -9.06 0.78 -2.16
CA LEU A 38 -8.91 2.22 -2.17
C LEU A 38 -9.47 2.81 -3.46
N VAL A 39 -9.18 2.20 -4.60
CA VAL A 39 -9.71 2.67 -5.87
C VAL A 39 -11.23 2.59 -5.87
N ALA A 40 -11.77 1.50 -5.37
CA ALA A 40 -13.23 1.33 -5.28
C ALA A 40 -13.86 2.37 -4.35
N SER A 41 -13.09 2.86 -3.38
CA SER A 41 -13.55 3.89 -2.45
C SER A 41 -13.36 5.31 -2.98
N GLY A 42 -12.81 5.45 -4.17
CA GLY A 42 -12.68 6.75 -4.80
C GLY A 42 -11.26 7.26 -4.98
N ALA A 43 -10.25 6.50 -4.61
CA ALA A 43 -8.88 6.90 -4.86
C ALA A 43 -8.63 6.94 -6.36
N GLU A 44 -7.85 7.92 -6.81
CA GLU A 44 -7.58 8.12 -8.23
C GLU A 44 -6.10 7.92 -8.50
N GLY A 45 -5.79 7.28 -9.62
CA GLY A 45 -4.43 7.07 -10.01
C GLY A 45 -4.24 5.74 -10.71
N ARG A 46 -3.03 5.21 -10.61
CA ARG A 46 -2.66 3.99 -11.31
C ARG A 46 -2.31 2.89 -10.35
N VAL A 47 -2.78 1.69 -10.65
CA VAL A 47 -2.33 0.49 -9.96
C VAL A 47 -1.82 -0.45 -11.02
N GLU A 48 -0.51 -0.69 -11.02
CA GLU A 48 0.15 -1.55 -11.97
C GLU A 48 0.96 -2.58 -11.20
N ARG A 49 1.38 -3.61 -11.91
CA ARG A 49 2.14 -4.65 -11.30
C ARG A 49 3.45 -4.07 -10.77
N GLY A 50 3.65 -4.18 -9.46
CA GLY A 50 4.87 -3.71 -8.82
C GLY A 50 4.92 -2.22 -8.57
N GLU A 51 3.86 -1.49 -8.93
CA GLU A 51 3.89 -0.04 -8.78
C GLU A 51 2.47 0.50 -8.72
N ALA A 52 2.24 1.43 -7.81
CA ALA A 52 0.96 2.12 -7.74
C ALA A 52 1.18 3.53 -7.22
N GLU A 53 0.34 4.41 -7.68
CA GLU A 53 0.36 5.79 -7.20
C GLU A 53 -1.09 6.27 -7.17
N LEU A 54 -1.57 6.57 -5.99
CA LEU A 54 -2.97 6.93 -5.78
C LEU A 54 -3.09 8.24 -5.03
N LEU A 55 -4.11 9.00 -5.38
CA LEU A 55 -4.55 10.12 -4.60
C LEU A 55 -5.75 9.65 -3.79
N LEU A 56 -5.60 9.66 -2.47
CA LEU A 56 -6.63 9.14 -1.58
C LEU A 56 -7.87 10.03 -1.63
N PRO A 57 -9.06 9.45 -1.50
CA PRO A 57 -10.29 10.22 -1.53
C PRO A 57 -10.46 11.04 -0.26
N ASP A 58 -11.34 12.04 -0.34
CA ASP A 58 -11.66 12.86 0.82
C ASP A 58 -12.74 12.16 1.63
N ARG A 59 -12.37 11.01 2.17
CA ARG A 59 -13.20 10.21 3.04
C ARG A 59 -12.31 9.32 3.88
N ASP A 60 -12.89 8.71 4.88
CA ASP A 60 -12.13 7.89 5.81
C ASP A 60 -11.71 6.58 5.14
N VAL A 61 -10.41 6.40 4.99
CA VAL A 61 -9.84 5.17 4.43
C VAL A 61 -8.89 4.52 5.44
N ASP A 62 -9.07 4.82 6.72
CA ASP A 62 -8.16 4.35 7.75
C ASP A 62 -8.11 2.84 7.84
N VAL A 63 -9.20 2.16 7.56
CA VAL A 63 -9.21 0.69 7.62
C VAL A 63 -8.22 0.12 6.60
N ALA A 64 -8.23 0.64 5.37
CA ALA A 64 -7.31 0.16 4.36
C ALA A 64 -5.87 0.50 4.72
N LEU A 65 -5.64 1.71 5.23
CA LEU A 65 -4.29 2.11 5.63
C LEU A 65 -3.80 1.26 6.80
N CYS A 66 -4.68 0.93 7.72
CA CYS A 66 -4.35 0.02 8.81
C CYS A 66 -3.95 -1.35 8.27
N GLY A 67 -4.60 -1.79 7.19
CA GLY A 67 -4.24 -3.05 6.54
C GLY A 67 -2.81 -3.06 6.04
N PHE A 68 -2.36 -1.97 5.41
CA PHE A 68 -0.96 -1.88 4.99
C PHE A 68 -0.02 -1.93 6.17
N ARG A 69 -0.37 -1.24 7.25
CA ARG A 69 0.47 -1.23 8.46
C ARG A 69 0.56 -2.64 9.06
N LEU A 70 -0.56 -3.34 9.11
CA LEU A 70 -0.57 -4.71 9.61
C LEU A 70 0.29 -5.64 8.76
N LEU A 71 0.24 -5.46 7.44
CA LEU A 71 1.09 -6.26 6.55
C LEU A 71 2.55 -6.01 6.82
N ALA A 72 2.92 -4.75 7.02
CA ALA A 72 4.32 -4.41 7.31
C ALA A 72 4.76 -5.01 8.64
N GLU A 73 3.88 -5.04 9.63
CA GLU A 73 4.20 -5.62 10.92
C GLU A 73 4.27 -7.14 10.88
N SER A 74 3.39 -7.75 10.10
CA SER A 74 3.31 -9.21 10.01
C SER A 74 4.36 -9.79 9.08
N TYR A 75 4.74 -9.05 8.04
CA TYR A 75 5.66 -9.52 7.01
C TYR A 75 6.74 -8.47 6.75
N PRO A 76 7.53 -8.13 7.77
CA PRO A 76 8.51 -7.04 7.62
C PRO A 76 9.58 -7.34 6.58
N GLU A 77 9.77 -8.61 6.22
CA GLU A 77 10.74 -8.99 5.20
C GLU A 77 10.25 -8.66 3.80
N TYR A 78 8.94 -8.51 3.63
CA TYR A 78 8.34 -8.34 2.31
C TYR A 78 7.69 -6.99 2.12
N VAL A 79 7.27 -6.32 3.19
CA VAL A 79 6.50 -5.09 3.11
C VAL A 79 7.04 -4.07 4.11
N SER A 80 7.24 -2.86 3.65
CA SER A 80 7.47 -1.74 4.55
C SER A 80 6.40 -0.69 4.31
N TYR A 81 5.96 -0.06 5.38
CA TYR A 81 4.96 0.99 5.31
C TYR A 81 5.46 2.18 6.11
N LYS A 82 5.43 3.34 5.48
CA LYS A 82 5.90 4.56 6.10
C LYS A 82 4.93 5.69 5.80
N GLU A 83 4.57 6.43 6.83
CA GLU A 83 3.79 7.65 6.66
C GLU A 83 4.73 8.82 6.81
N MET A 84 4.76 9.65 5.80
CA MET A 84 5.59 10.84 5.78
C MET A 84 4.75 12.03 6.19
N ASN A 85 5.32 12.81 7.09
CA ASN A 85 4.63 13.98 7.58
C ASN A 85 5.08 15.18 6.75
N ASP A 86 4.19 15.65 5.90
CA ASP A 86 4.51 16.79 5.05
C ASP A 86 4.30 18.13 5.75
N TYR A 87 3.99 18.11 7.02
CA TYR A 87 3.95 19.34 7.82
C TYR A 87 5.34 19.71 8.30
N GLY A 88 6.21 18.96 8.00
CA GLY A 88 7.53 19.28 8.23
C GLY A 88 8.10 19.25 9.54
N LYS A 89 7.81 19.31 8.97
CA LYS A 89 8.38 19.63 9.36
C LYS A 89 8.75 19.72 9.72
#